data_648fa3b7c44572cb1f666b64b3c139c0
#
_entry.id   648fa3b7c44572cb1f666b64b3c139c0
#
_cell.length_a   1.000
_cell.length_b   1.000
_cell.length_c   1.000
_cell.angle_alpha   90.00
_cell.angle_beta   90.00
_cell.angle_gamma   90.00
#
_symmetry.space_group_name_H-M   'P 1'
#
loop_
_entity.id
_entity.type
_entity.pdbx_description
1 polymer ?
#
loop_
_entity_poly.entity_id
_entity_poly.type
_entity_poly.pdbx_seq_one_letter_code
_entity_poly.pdbx_strand_id
1 'polypeptide(L)'
;MKKRILIVSHAMEIGGAESALLGILENIDTEIYQVDLFLMRHEGELLKFIPRNINLLPEIPEYTVLARPIKDVIKERHFLLAVARLYAKYKAKVFDKKKKYTESGVAIEYSHKYTKRFMPTIQPDVQYDMAISFLTPHYFVTEKVQAKQKIAWIHTDYSVVQVDTESELAMWKPYDYIASISEDVTHSFLKTFPSLKKKMILIENILPKTLIEKQAEELVQKKFDTQTTNLLSIGRFATPKNFDNVPDICKRILEKGINVKWYLIGYGGDETLIRKKIDEADDRCM
;
A
#
# COMPACT_ATOMS: atom_id res chain seq x y z
N MET A 1 2.24 -30.06 -14.76
CA MET A 1 2.23 -29.45 -13.41
C MET A 1 1.99 -27.96 -13.56
N LYS A 2 1.10 -27.39 -12.74
CA LYS A 2 0.91 -25.93 -12.69
C LYS A 2 2.19 -25.26 -12.19
N LYS A 3 2.50 -24.06 -12.69
CA LYS A 3 3.57 -23.24 -12.14
C LYS A 3 3.14 -22.66 -10.81
N ARG A 4 4.04 -22.62 -9.83
CA ARG A 4 3.73 -22.11 -8.47
C ARG A 4 4.16 -20.68 -8.33
N ILE A 5 3.23 -19.82 -7.92
CA ILE A 5 3.46 -18.39 -7.66
C ILE A 5 3.18 -18.12 -6.19
N LEU A 6 4.08 -17.41 -5.52
CA LEU A 6 3.83 -16.81 -4.22
C LEU A 6 3.66 -15.29 -4.38
N ILE A 7 2.58 -14.76 -3.83
CA ILE A 7 2.41 -13.31 -3.68
C ILE A 7 2.48 -12.96 -2.21
N VAL A 8 3.31 -11.98 -1.87
CA VAL A 8 3.51 -11.51 -0.49
C VAL A 8 3.02 -10.07 -0.37
N SER A 9 2.12 -9.83 0.58
CA SER A 9 1.61 -8.50 0.89
C SER A 9 1.46 -8.31 2.40
N HIS A 10 1.04 -7.11 2.83
CA HIS A 10 0.96 -6.77 4.25
C HIS A 10 -0.36 -7.24 4.88
N ALA A 11 -1.47 -6.71 4.42
CA ALA A 11 -2.85 -6.98 4.86
C ALA A 11 -3.82 -6.67 3.72
N MET A 12 -5.13 -6.79 3.95
CA MET A 12 -6.16 -6.48 2.96
C MET A 12 -7.09 -5.35 3.45
N GLU A 13 -6.48 -4.24 3.84
CA GLU A 13 -7.21 -3.02 4.23
C GLU A 13 -7.81 -2.32 2.99
N ILE A 14 -8.68 -1.32 3.21
CA ILE A 14 -9.18 -0.51 2.10
C ILE A 14 -8.07 0.40 1.58
N GLY A 15 -7.54 0.07 0.41
CA GLY A 15 -6.45 0.81 -0.23
C GLY A 15 -6.33 0.52 -1.72
N GLY A 16 -5.62 1.40 -2.43
CA GLY A 16 -5.41 1.25 -3.88
C GLY A 16 -4.52 0.04 -4.24
N ALA A 17 -3.50 -0.24 -3.43
CA ALA A 17 -2.63 -1.39 -3.64
C ALA A 17 -3.36 -2.71 -3.38
N GLU A 18 -4.15 -2.78 -2.30
CA GLU A 18 -4.94 -3.96 -1.94
C GLU A 18 -6.04 -4.22 -2.96
N SER A 19 -6.70 -3.16 -3.46
CA SER A 19 -7.67 -3.28 -4.56
C SER A 19 -7.00 -3.79 -5.84
N ALA A 20 -5.81 -3.30 -6.19
CA ALA A 20 -5.05 -3.79 -7.34
C ALA A 20 -4.62 -5.26 -7.15
N LEU A 21 -4.26 -5.66 -5.92
CA LEU A 21 -3.97 -7.06 -5.60
C LEU A 21 -5.19 -7.95 -5.85
N LEU A 22 -6.38 -7.54 -5.39
CA LEU A 22 -7.61 -8.27 -5.69
C LEU A 22 -7.85 -8.38 -7.19
N GLY A 23 -7.63 -7.29 -7.95
CA GLY A 23 -7.75 -7.31 -9.40
C GLY A 23 -6.84 -8.35 -10.05
N ILE A 24 -5.60 -8.49 -9.57
CA ILE A 24 -4.68 -9.54 -10.03
C ILE A 24 -5.19 -10.93 -9.66
N LEU A 25 -5.62 -11.13 -8.40
CA LEU A 25 -6.08 -12.42 -7.91
C LEU A 25 -7.37 -12.90 -8.61
N GLU A 26 -8.24 -11.97 -9.02
CA GLU A 26 -9.44 -12.28 -9.80
C GLU A 26 -9.13 -12.71 -11.24
N ASN A 27 -8.04 -12.19 -11.82
CA ASN A 27 -7.73 -12.37 -13.23
C ASN A 27 -6.58 -13.35 -13.52
N ILE A 28 -5.88 -13.83 -12.49
CA ILE A 28 -4.82 -14.82 -12.68
C ILE A 28 -5.41 -16.17 -13.08
N ASP A 29 -4.87 -16.77 -14.15
CA ASP A 29 -5.34 -18.05 -14.65
C ASP A 29 -4.89 -19.19 -13.72
N THR A 30 -5.80 -19.64 -12.86
CA THR A 30 -5.54 -20.74 -11.92
C THR A 30 -5.57 -22.13 -12.56
N GLU A 31 -5.92 -22.26 -13.84
CA GLU A 31 -5.72 -23.51 -14.57
C GLU A 31 -4.22 -23.73 -14.89
N ILE A 32 -3.48 -22.65 -15.12
CA ILE A 32 -2.05 -22.64 -15.42
C ILE A 32 -1.20 -22.48 -14.16
N TYR A 33 -1.66 -21.64 -13.23
CA TYR A 33 -0.90 -21.27 -12.04
C TYR A 33 -1.55 -21.79 -10.74
N GLN A 34 -0.72 -22.27 -9.84
CA GLN A 34 -1.08 -22.45 -8.43
C GLN A 34 -0.58 -21.21 -7.67
N VAL A 35 -1.50 -20.48 -7.06
CA VAL A 35 -1.19 -19.22 -6.39
C VAL A 35 -1.32 -19.37 -4.88
N ASP A 36 -0.22 -19.20 -4.18
CA ASP A 36 -0.16 -19.04 -2.74
C ASP A 36 -0.10 -17.54 -2.41
N LEU A 37 -0.96 -17.06 -1.54
CA LEU A 37 -0.96 -15.68 -1.02
C LEU A 37 -0.49 -15.69 0.43
N PHE A 38 0.59 -15.01 0.73
CA PHE A 38 1.04 -14.77 2.10
C PHE A 38 0.76 -13.32 2.49
N LEU A 39 -0.12 -13.15 3.45
CA LEU A 39 -0.36 -11.86 4.10
C LEU A 39 0.34 -11.88 5.46
N MET A 40 1.06 -10.81 5.76
CA MET A 40 1.69 -10.66 7.08
C MET A 40 0.64 -10.65 8.20
N ARG A 41 -0.57 -10.14 7.91
CA ARG A 41 -1.71 -10.10 8.82
C ARG A 41 -2.99 -10.41 8.06
N HIS A 42 -3.81 -11.31 8.61
CA HIS A 42 -5.14 -11.61 8.09
C HIS A 42 -6.16 -10.59 8.62
N GLU A 43 -5.96 -9.34 8.21
CA GLU A 43 -6.79 -8.20 8.62
C GLU A 43 -7.21 -7.37 7.41
N GLY A 44 -8.25 -6.58 7.58
CA GLY A 44 -8.78 -5.65 6.59
C GLY A 44 -10.08 -6.10 5.94
N GLU A 45 -10.85 -5.11 5.50
CA GLU A 45 -12.20 -5.32 4.96
C GLU A 45 -12.19 -6.06 3.62
N LEU A 46 -11.10 -5.97 2.87
CA LEU A 46 -10.95 -6.63 1.58
C LEU A 46 -10.58 -8.11 1.69
N LEU A 47 -10.22 -8.61 2.87
CA LEU A 47 -9.83 -10.01 3.08
C LEU A 47 -10.92 -11.00 2.63
N LYS A 48 -12.18 -10.70 2.90
CA LYS A 48 -13.34 -11.54 2.54
C LYS A 48 -13.59 -11.66 1.03
N PHE A 49 -12.94 -10.83 0.22
CA PHE A 49 -13.08 -10.82 -1.23
C PHE A 49 -11.98 -11.59 -1.96
N ILE A 50 -11.00 -12.15 -1.24
CA ILE A 50 -10.00 -13.01 -1.85
C ILE A 50 -10.70 -14.19 -2.53
N PRO A 51 -10.41 -14.46 -3.83
CA PRO A 51 -11.03 -15.57 -4.55
C PRO A 51 -10.72 -16.92 -3.92
N ARG A 52 -11.72 -17.82 -3.90
CA ARG A 52 -11.62 -19.13 -3.24
C ARG A 52 -10.59 -20.08 -3.85
N ASN A 53 -10.20 -19.85 -5.09
CA ASN A 53 -9.18 -20.59 -5.83
C ASN A 53 -7.74 -20.14 -5.51
N ILE A 54 -7.57 -19.12 -4.68
CA ILE A 54 -6.27 -18.67 -4.16
C ILE A 54 -6.03 -19.32 -2.80
N ASN A 55 -4.84 -19.91 -2.64
CA ASN A 55 -4.45 -20.52 -1.38
C ASN A 55 -3.88 -19.46 -0.42
N LEU A 56 -4.69 -18.98 0.52
CA LEU A 56 -4.25 -18.08 1.57
C LEU A 56 -3.44 -18.87 2.61
N LEU A 57 -2.13 -18.58 2.68
CA LEU A 57 -1.23 -19.23 3.64
C LEU A 57 -1.51 -18.72 5.06
N PRO A 58 -1.28 -19.56 6.10
CA PRO A 58 -1.48 -19.14 7.48
C PRO A 58 -0.52 -18.00 7.87
N GLU A 59 -0.96 -17.19 8.82
CA GLU A 59 -0.09 -16.19 9.45
C GLU A 59 1.11 -16.84 10.13
N ILE A 60 2.23 -16.14 10.08
CA ILE A 60 3.43 -16.49 10.85
C ILE A 60 3.60 -15.40 11.93
N PRO A 61 3.61 -15.76 13.23
CA PRO A 61 3.58 -14.79 14.33
C PRO A 61 4.62 -13.68 14.24
N GLU A 62 5.84 -14.01 13.83
CA GLU A 62 6.93 -13.04 13.70
C GLU A 62 6.63 -11.94 12.67
N TYR A 63 5.88 -12.27 11.61
CA TYR A 63 5.47 -11.29 10.60
C TYR A 63 4.30 -10.43 11.09
N THR A 64 3.37 -11.00 11.84
CA THR A 64 2.19 -10.25 12.32
C THR A 64 2.56 -9.09 13.24
N VAL A 65 3.62 -9.24 14.03
CA VAL A 65 4.04 -8.24 15.01
C VAL A 65 4.84 -7.08 14.44
N LEU A 66 5.25 -7.13 13.16
CA LEU A 66 6.10 -6.08 12.58
C LEU A 66 5.40 -4.71 12.49
N ALA A 67 4.12 -4.67 12.19
CA ALA A 67 3.35 -3.43 12.07
C ALA A 67 2.67 -3.01 13.38
N ARG A 68 2.75 -3.83 14.42
CA ARG A 68 2.07 -3.60 15.71
C ARG A 68 2.95 -2.80 16.67
N PRO A 69 2.37 -2.17 17.71
CA PRO A 69 3.13 -1.48 18.74
C PRO A 69 4.20 -2.38 19.39
N ILE A 70 5.38 -1.83 19.67
CA ILE A 70 6.50 -2.60 20.24
C ILE A 70 6.14 -3.29 21.56
N LYS A 71 5.24 -2.69 22.36
CA LYS A 71 4.72 -3.31 23.60
C LYS A 71 4.03 -4.66 23.34
N ASP A 72 3.33 -4.80 22.21
CA ASP A 72 2.65 -6.05 21.85
C ASP A 72 3.68 -7.11 21.43
N VAL A 73 4.72 -6.71 20.69
CA VAL A 73 5.85 -7.58 20.33
C VAL A 73 6.53 -8.17 21.57
N ILE A 74 6.72 -7.34 22.62
CA ILE A 74 7.30 -7.79 23.91
C ILE A 74 6.32 -8.72 24.63
N LYS A 75 5.03 -8.38 24.67
CA LYS A 75 3.99 -9.20 25.32
C LYS A 75 3.90 -10.59 24.71
N GLU A 76 4.11 -10.70 23.41
CA GLU A 76 4.11 -11.97 22.66
C GLU A 76 5.49 -12.67 22.68
N ARG A 77 6.41 -12.20 23.51
CA ARG A 77 7.76 -12.79 23.76
C ARG A 77 8.71 -12.74 22.55
N HIS A 78 8.46 -11.89 21.56
CA HIS A 78 9.37 -11.68 20.43
C HIS A 78 10.46 -10.64 20.78
N PHE A 79 11.22 -10.88 21.84
CA PHE A 79 12.18 -9.91 22.41
C PHE A 79 13.23 -9.44 21.40
N LEU A 80 13.78 -10.35 20.60
CA LEU A 80 14.80 -10.00 19.59
C LEU A 80 14.22 -9.07 18.50
N LEU A 81 12.98 -9.31 18.09
CA LEU A 81 12.28 -8.42 17.15
C LEU A 81 12.01 -7.05 17.77
N ALA A 82 11.61 -7.01 19.05
CA ALA A 82 11.40 -5.75 19.75
C ALA A 82 12.69 -4.91 19.82
N VAL A 83 13.81 -5.54 20.21
CA VAL A 83 15.13 -4.88 20.24
C VAL A 83 15.55 -4.40 18.85
N ALA A 84 15.39 -5.23 17.82
CA ALA A 84 15.73 -4.88 16.45
C ALA A 84 14.88 -3.69 15.94
N ARG A 85 13.59 -3.64 16.26
CA ARG A 85 12.70 -2.53 15.92
C ARG A 85 13.03 -1.23 16.65
N LEU A 86 13.39 -1.32 17.95
CA LEU A 86 13.87 -0.15 18.70
C LEU A 86 15.15 0.40 18.09
N TYR A 87 16.09 -0.48 17.76
CA TYR A 87 17.34 -0.10 17.10
C TYR A 87 17.07 0.54 15.72
N ALA A 88 16.18 -0.07 14.92
CA ALA A 88 15.76 0.46 13.64
C ALA A 88 15.18 1.88 13.76
N LYS A 89 14.27 2.08 14.71
CA LYS A 89 13.66 3.39 14.99
C LYS A 89 14.71 4.44 15.40
N TYR A 90 15.67 4.05 16.24
CA TYR A 90 16.76 4.93 16.62
C TYR A 90 17.62 5.32 15.41
N LYS A 91 18.03 4.33 14.59
CA LYS A 91 18.86 4.56 13.40
C LYS A 91 18.14 5.44 12.37
N ALA A 92 16.84 5.19 12.14
CA ALA A 92 16.04 6.03 11.25
C ALA A 92 15.98 7.47 11.73
N LYS A 93 15.69 7.70 13.02
CA LYS A 93 15.66 9.05 13.60
C LYS A 93 17.00 9.79 13.45
N VAL A 94 18.12 9.10 13.67
CA VAL A 94 19.45 9.67 13.48
C VAL A 94 19.71 10.02 12.02
N PHE A 95 19.30 9.15 11.08
CA PHE A 95 19.45 9.37 9.65
C PHE A 95 18.62 10.56 9.20
N ASP A 96 17.32 10.60 9.54
CA ASP A 96 16.40 11.69 9.20
C ASP A 96 16.90 13.04 9.72
N LYS A 97 17.36 13.07 10.98
CA LYS A 97 17.95 14.28 11.56
C LYS A 97 19.19 14.75 10.79
N LYS A 98 20.08 13.81 10.41
CA LYS A 98 21.29 14.12 9.63
C LYS A 98 20.96 14.66 8.24
N LYS A 99 19.94 14.10 7.59
CA LYS A 99 19.49 14.47 6.24
C LYS A 99 18.46 15.61 6.25
N LYS A 100 17.96 16.03 7.41
CA LYS A 100 16.88 17.01 7.59
C LYS A 100 15.59 16.58 6.89
N TYR A 101 15.29 15.27 6.92
CA TYR A 101 14.07 14.72 6.33
C TYR A 101 12.86 14.99 7.24
N THR A 102 11.74 15.37 6.63
CA THR A 102 10.46 15.63 7.31
C THR A 102 9.42 14.55 7.04
N GLU A 103 9.43 14.00 5.83
CA GLU A 103 8.55 12.90 5.40
C GLU A 103 9.39 11.78 4.82
N SER A 104 9.73 10.81 5.68
CA SER A 104 10.70 9.77 5.37
C SER A 104 10.10 8.37 5.42
N GLY A 105 10.41 7.54 4.41
CA GLY A 105 10.15 6.11 4.39
C GLY A 105 11.17 5.27 5.16
N VAL A 106 12.27 5.89 5.64
CA VAL A 106 13.42 5.23 6.26
C VAL A 106 13.05 4.40 7.48
N ALA A 107 12.11 4.87 8.30
CA ALA A 107 11.70 4.15 9.51
C ALA A 107 11.07 2.78 9.20
N ILE A 108 10.29 2.68 8.12
CA ILE A 108 9.66 1.43 7.68
C ILE A 108 10.72 0.51 7.07
N GLU A 109 11.53 1.02 6.16
CA GLU A 109 12.61 0.27 5.51
C GLU A 109 13.58 -0.28 6.56
N TYR A 110 14.06 0.54 7.51
CA TYR A 110 14.97 0.10 8.56
C TYR A 110 14.32 -0.92 9.50
N SER A 111 13.03 -0.80 9.79
CA SER A 111 12.31 -1.80 10.58
C SER A 111 12.45 -3.17 9.93
N HIS A 112 12.22 -3.28 8.63
CA HIS A 112 12.34 -4.54 7.90
C HIS A 112 13.79 -4.99 7.74
N LYS A 113 14.71 -4.09 7.45
CA LYS A 113 16.14 -4.34 7.32
C LYS A 113 16.76 -4.97 8.57
N TYR A 114 16.45 -4.44 9.73
CA TYR A 114 17.04 -4.90 10.98
C TYR A 114 16.31 -6.09 11.60
N THR A 115 15.04 -6.33 11.25
CA THR A 115 14.29 -7.49 11.74
C THR A 115 14.43 -8.72 10.86
N LYS A 116 14.74 -8.59 9.57
CA LYS A 116 14.76 -9.69 8.60
C LYS A 116 15.53 -10.93 9.02
N ARG A 117 16.63 -10.79 9.77
CA ARG A 117 17.44 -11.92 10.24
C ARG A 117 16.73 -12.80 11.27
N PHE A 118 15.73 -12.25 11.95
CA PHE A 118 14.94 -12.94 12.97
C PHE A 118 13.64 -13.51 12.42
N MET A 119 13.35 -13.24 11.16
CA MET A 119 12.14 -13.71 10.50
C MET A 119 12.33 -15.13 9.98
N PRO A 120 11.36 -16.03 10.16
CA PRO A 120 11.41 -17.38 9.60
C PRO A 120 11.27 -17.34 8.07
N THR A 121 11.67 -18.43 7.42
CA THR A 121 11.46 -18.64 5.98
C THR A 121 9.98 -18.92 5.72
N ILE A 122 9.42 -18.30 4.69
CA ILE A 122 8.04 -18.52 4.23
C ILE A 122 8.05 -19.77 3.37
N GLN A 123 7.29 -20.80 3.75
CA GLN A 123 7.19 -22.07 3.05
C GLN A 123 8.56 -22.70 2.72
N PRO A 124 9.36 -23.11 3.75
CA PRO A 124 10.76 -23.53 3.56
C PRO A 124 10.94 -24.72 2.61
N ASP A 125 9.92 -25.59 2.52
CA ASP A 125 9.98 -26.82 1.71
C ASP A 125 9.42 -26.62 0.28
N VAL A 126 9.13 -25.36 -0.10
CA VAL A 126 8.51 -25.06 -1.38
C VAL A 126 9.45 -24.21 -2.24
N GLN A 127 9.75 -24.73 -3.44
CA GLN A 127 10.40 -23.95 -4.50
C GLN A 127 9.31 -23.35 -5.42
N TYR A 128 9.18 -22.04 -5.42
CA TYR A 128 8.28 -21.33 -6.31
C TYR A 128 8.93 -21.09 -7.68
N ASP A 129 8.12 -21.04 -8.74
CA ASP A 129 8.59 -20.57 -10.05
C ASP A 129 8.73 -19.05 -10.04
N MET A 130 7.85 -18.35 -9.31
CA MET A 130 7.88 -16.90 -9.16
C MET A 130 7.44 -16.49 -7.75
N ALA A 131 8.11 -15.49 -7.18
CA ALA A 131 7.68 -14.83 -5.95
C ALA A 131 7.55 -13.34 -6.17
N ILE A 132 6.41 -12.78 -5.76
CA ILE A 132 6.06 -11.38 -5.95
C ILE A 132 5.99 -10.69 -4.59
N SER A 133 6.80 -9.68 -4.37
CA SER A 133 6.64 -8.73 -3.27
C SER A 133 5.72 -7.61 -3.73
N PHE A 134 4.42 -7.75 -3.49
CA PHE A 134 3.41 -6.82 -4.00
C PHE A 134 3.41 -5.50 -3.25
N LEU A 135 3.65 -5.56 -1.96
CA LEU A 135 3.81 -4.40 -1.10
C LEU A 135 4.99 -4.63 -0.14
N THR A 136 5.58 -3.55 0.38
CA THR A 136 6.63 -3.68 1.41
C THR A 136 6.17 -4.66 2.53
N PRO A 137 7.03 -5.48 3.09
CA PRO A 137 8.50 -5.36 3.11
C PRO A 137 9.20 -6.23 2.06
N HIS A 138 9.87 -5.61 1.13
CA HIS A 138 10.53 -6.30 0.01
C HIS A 138 11.70 -7.20 0.41
N TYR A 139 12.39 -6.93 1.52
CA TYR A 139 13.48 -7.80 2.02
C TYR A 139 13.07 -9.25 2.21
N PHE A 140 11.82 -9.52 2.62
CA PHE A 140 11.41 -10.87 2.98
C PHE A 140 11.27 -11.78 1.76
N VAL A 141 10.80 -11.27 0.63
CA VAL A 141 10.72 -12.08 -0.59
C VAL A 141 12.11 -12.44 -1.10
N THR A 142 13.08 -11.53 -1.01
CA THR A 142 14.45 -11.83 -1.48
C THR A 142 15.18 -12.81 -0.57
N GLU A 143 14.96 -12.75 0.75
CA GLU A 143 15.76 -13.48 1.73
C GLU A 143 15.03 -14.64 2.40
N LYS A 144 13.69 -14.66 2.39
CA LYS A 144 12.88 -15.64 3.12
C LYS A 144 11.95 -16.47 2.23
N VAL A 145 12.10 -16.38 0.92
CA VAL A 145 11.34 -17.16 -0.06
C VAL A 145 12.29 -17.82 -1.04
N GLN A 146 12.08 -19.10 -1.31
CA GLN A 146 12.76 -19.84 -2.36
C GLN A 146 11.98 -19.71 -3.67
N ALA A 147 12.51 -18.99 -4.64
CA ALA A 147 11.88 -18.81 -5.94
C ALA A 147 12.91 -18.70 -7.06
N LYS A 148 12.56 -19.15 -8.29
CA LYS A 148 13.39 -19.05 -9.47
C LYS A 148 13.48 -17.60 -9.98
N GLN A 149 12.35 -16.88 -9.89
CA GLN A 149 12.26 -15.46 -10.27
C GLN A 149 11.61 -14.67 -9.14
N LYS A 150 12.08 -13.47 -8.90
CA LYS A 150 11.56 -12.56 -7.88
C LYS A 150 11.21 -11.22 -8.48
N ILE A 151 9.98 -10.76 -8.22
CA ILE A 151 9.44 -9.49 -8.69
C ILE A 151 9.09 -8.64 -7.48
N ALA A 152 9.52 -7.38 -7.47
CA ALA A 152 9.02 -6.38 -6.53
C ALA A 152 8.06 -5.43 -7.24
N TRP A 153 7.04 -4.96 -6.53
CA TRP A 153 6.04 -4.05 -7.09
C TRP A 153 6.07 -2.70 -6.39
N ILE A 154 6.13 -1.62 -7.16
CA ILE A 154 6.19 -0.25 -6.64
C ILE A 154 4.80 0.35 -6.70
N HIS A 155 4.27 0.73 -5.52
CA HIS A 155 3.03 1.50 -5.36
C HIS A 155 3.28 2.91 -4.79
N THR A 156 4.54 3.26 -4.57
CA THR A 156 4.94 4.53 -3.96
C THR A 156 5.50 5.47 -5.02
N ASP A 157 5.09 6.73 -4.97
CA ASP A 157 5.70 7.78 -5.78
C ASP A 157 6.99 8.29 -5.10
N TYR A 158 8.12 7.98 -5.71
CA TYR A 158 9.45 8.38 -5.23
C TYR A 158 9.76 9.87 -5.42
N SER A 159 8.87 10.65 -6.05
CA SER A 159 9.01 12.10 -6.14
C SER A 159 8.67 12.81 -4.83
N VAL A 160 7.86 12.17 -3.97
CA VAL A 160 7.34 12.76 -2.72
C VAL A 160 7.86 12.09 -1.46
N VAL A 161 8.52 10.93 -1.57
CA VAL A 161 9.03 10.17 -0.43
C VAL A 161 10.55 10.30 -0.33
N GLN A 162 11.04 10.60 0.87
CA GLN A 162 12.46 10.67 1.19
C GLN A 162 12.96 9.32 1.71
N VAL A 163 14.05 8.82 1.14
CA VAL A 163 14.55 7.46 1.43
C VAL A 163 16.07 7.44 1.67
N ASP A 164 16.56 6.40 2.34
CA ASP A 164 17.97 6.06 2.32
C ASP A 164 18.29 5.31 1.00
N THR A 165 18.73 6.08 0.01
CA THR A 165 18.96 5.59 -1.36
C THR A 165 19.94 4.42 -1.41
N GLU A 166 20.99 4.42 -0.58
CA GLU A 166 21.96 3.32 -0.55
C GLU A 166 21.33 2.05 0.03
N SER A 167 20.60 2.19 1.12
CA SER A 167 19.93 1.09 1.78
C SER A 167 18.84 0.47 0.91
N GLU A 168 17.98 1.30 0.31
CA GLU A 168 16.93 0.82 -0.58
C GLU A 168 17.48 0.24 -1.89
N LEU A 169 18.55 0.80 -2.45
CA LEU A 169 19.19 0.21 -3.61
C LEU A 169 19.65 -1.23 -3.34
N ALA A 170 20.20 -1.48 -2.15
CA ALA A 170 20.59 -2.83 -1.72
C ALA A 170 19.37 -3.77 -1.58
N MET A 171 18.21 -3.24 -1.22
CA MET A 171 16.94 -3.99 -1.14
C MET A 171 16.39 -4.32 -2.53
N TRP A 172 16.47 -3.39 -3.50
CA TRP A 172 15.92 -3.57 -4.84
C TRP A 172 16.80 -4.44 -5.75
N LYS A 173 18.13 -4.36 -5.60
CA LYS A 173 19.10 -5.08 -6.44
C LYS A 173 18.86 -6.59 -6.60
N PRO A 174 18.49 -7.36 -5.57
CA PRO A 174 18.32 -8.82 -5.67
C PRO A 174 17.12 -9.26 -6.52
N TYR A 175 16.17 -8.36 -6.83
CA TYR A 175 15.02 -8.69 -7.67
C TYR A 175 15.41 -8.84 -9.13
N ASP A 176 14.78 -9.78 -9.85
CA ASP A 176 14.94 -9.96 -11.29
C ASP A 176 14.20 -8.86 -12.04
N TYR A 177 12.99 -8.53 -11.61
CA TYR A 177 12.16 -7.47 -12.17
C TYR A 177 11.59 -6.58 -11.08
N ILE A 178 11.31 -5.33 -11.46
CA ILE A 178 10.66 -4.34 -10.61
C ILE A 178 9.48 -3.78 -11.41
N ALA A 179 8.27 -4.13 -10.99
CA ALA A 179 7.04 -3.68 -11.61
C ALA A 179 6.64 -2.30 -11.08
N SER A 180 6.34 -1.38 -11.99
CA SER A 180 5.75 -0.08 -11.69
C SER A 180 4.32 0.00 -12.26
N ILE A 181 3.48 0.80 -11.64
CA ILE A 181 2.05 0.91 -11.97
C ILE A 181 1.73 1.98 -13.02
N SER A 182 2.70 2.83 -13.37
CA SER A 182 2.57 3.86 -14.40
C SER A 182 3.95 4.32 -14.89
N GLU A 183 3.98 5.01 -16.01
CA GLU A 183 5.21 5.63 -16.53
C GLU A 183 5.75 6.71 -15.58
N ASP A 184 4.88 7.48 -14.94
CA ASP A 184 5.28 8.51 -13.96
C ASP A 184 5.96 7.90 -12.74
N VAL A 185 5.41 6.79 -12.20
CA VAL A 185 6.04 6.02 -11.12
C VAL A 185 7.38 5.45 -11.56
N THR A 186 7.46 4.90 -12.77
CA THR A 186 8.75 4.44 -13.36
C THR A 186 9.75 5.57 -13.41
N HIS A 187 9.35 6.73 -13.90
CA HIS A 187 10.22 7.89 -14.07
C HIS A 187 10.71 8.43 -12.71
N SER A 188 9.81 8.60 -11.74
CA SER A 188 10.16 9.07 -10.39
C SER A 188 11.12 8.09 -9.68
N PHE A 189 10.86 6.78 -9.79
CA PHE A 189 11.72 5.74 -9.23
C PHE A 189 13.12 5.76 -9.87
N LEU A 190 13.20 5.85 -11.19
CA LEU A 190 14.48 5.86 -11.90
C LEU A 190 15.29 7.15 -11.71
N LYS A 191 14.69 8.28 -11.32
CA LYS A 191 15.45 9.45 -10.86
C LYS A 191 16.24 9.13 -9.60
N THR A 192 15.67 8.32 -8.70
CA THR A 192 16.32 7.90 -7.45
C THR A 192 17.28 6.71 -7.67
N PHE A 193 16.89 5.75 -8.52
CA PHE A 193 17.64 4.49 -8.76
C PHE A 193 17.93 4.24 -10.24
N PRO A 194 18.72 5.07 -10.93
CA PRO A 194 18.94 4.96 -12.38
C PRO A 194 19.59 3.65 -12.81
N SER A 195 20.34 3.02 -11.92
CA SER A 195 21.01 1.72 -12.18
C SER A 195 20.04 0.55 -12.34
N LEU A 196 18.78 0.69 -11.93
CA LEU A 196 17.76 -0.36 -11.98
C LEU A 196 16.94 -0.33 -13.28
N LYS A 197 17.21 0.57 -14.22
CA LYS A 197 16.44 0.74 -15.48
C LYS A 197 16.19 -0.57 -16.23
N LYS A 198 17.20 -1.46 -16.30
CA LYS A 198 17.09 -2.75 -17.03
C LYS A 198 16.14 -3.76 -16.37
N LYS A 199 15.75 -3.54 -15.11
CA LYS A 199 14.86 -4.41 -14.34
C LYS A 199 13.42 -3.93 -14.34
N MET A 200 13.16 -2.70 -14.81
CA MET A 200 11.82 -2.12 -14.80
C MET A 200 10.90 -2.77 -15.81
N ILE A 201 9.71 -3.08 -15.37
CA ILE A 201 8.57 -3.48 -16.21
C ILE A 201 7.35 -2.64 -15.82
N LEU A 202 6.55 -2.25 -16.79
CA LEU A 202 5.30 -1.55 -16.55
C LEU A 202 4.15 -2.56 -16.48
N ILE A 203 3.45 -2.58 -15.36
CA ILE A 203 2.22 -3.37 -15.17
C ILE A 203 1.22 -2.46 -14.46
N GLU A 204 0.27 -1.95 -15.21
CA GLU A 204 -0.79 -1.08 -14.68
C GLU A 204 -1.70 -1.84 -13.70
N ASN A 205 -2.30 -1.11 -12.78
CA ASN A 205 -3.21 -1.71 -11.80
C ASN A 205 -4.46 -2.27 -12.47
N ILE A 206 -4.80 -3.51 -12.13
CA ILE A 206 -6.04 -4.16 -12.55
C ILE A 206 -7.10 -3.87 -11.49
N LEU A 207 -8.25 -3.36 -11.93
CA LEU A 207 -9.38 -3.11 -11.02
C LEU A 207 -10.12 -4.41 -10.71
N PRO A 208 -10.51 -4.65 -9.44
CA PRO A 208 -11.30 -5.81 -9.03
C PRO A 208 -12.76 -5.63 -9.47
N LYS A 209 -13.08 -6.10 -10.67
CA LYS A 209 -14.40 -5.92 -11.29
C LYS A 209 -15.52 -6.49 -10.43
N THR A 210 -15.36 -7.72 -9.94
CA THR A 210 -16.37 -8.41 -9.12
C THR A 210 -16.67 -7.66 -7.83
N LEU A 211 -15.65 -7.08 -7.18
CA LEU A 211 -15.83 -6.27 -5.98
C LEU A 211 -16.62 -4.99 -6.30
N ILE A 212 -16.22 -4.28 -7.35
CA ILE A 212 -16.86 -3.02 -7.75
C ILE A 212 -18.33 -3.24 -8.11
N GLU A 213 -18.64 -4.28 -8.88
CA GLU A 213 -20.02 -4.63 -9.27
C GLU A 213 -20.88 -4.95 -8.04
N LYS A 214 -20.38 -5.80 -7.11
CA LYS A 214 -21.12 -6.11 -5.88
C LYS A 214 -21.36 -4.87 -5.00
N GLN A 215 -20.37 -3.98 -4.88
CA GLN A 215 -20.54 -2.75 -4.11
C GLN A 215 -21.51 -1.78 -4.80
N ALA A 216 -21.57 -1.75 -6.12
CA ALA A 216 -22.51 -0.93 -6.87
C ALA A 216 -23.98 -1.38 -6.72
N GLU A 217 -24.22 -2.63 -6.38
CA GLU A 217 -25.56 -3.17 -6.09
C GLU A 217 -26.09 -2.77 -4.70
N GLU A 218 -25.21 -2.31 -3.80
CA GLU A 218 -25.61 -1.89 -2.47
C GLU A 218 -26.45 -0.60 -2.53
N LEU A 219 -27.56 -0.58 -1.77
CA LEU A 219 -28.46 0.58 -1.75
C LEU A 219 -27.79 1.79 -1.07
N VAL A 220 -27.64 2.86 -1.82
CA VAL A 220 -27.19 4.16 -1.29
C VAL A 220 -28.37 4.85 -0.60
N GLN A 221 -28.29 5.01 0.73
CA GLN A 221 -29.36 5.65 1.50
C GLN A 221 -29.45 7.17 1.27
N LYS A 222 -28.35 7.81 0.89
CA LYS A 222 -28.28 9.26 0.68
C LYS A 222 -28.77 9.63 -0.71
N LYS A 223 -29.80 10.47 -0.77
CA LYS A 223 -30.28 11.07 -2.02
C LYS A 223 -29.47 12.33 -2.31
N PHE A 224 -29.03 12.47 -3.54
CA PHE A 224 -28.41 13.69 -4.03
C PHE A 224 -29.48 14.75 -4.34
N ASP A 225 -29.11 16.03 -4.22
CA ASP A 225 -29.97 17.13 -4.59
C ASP A 225 -30.15 17.14 -6.11
N THR A 226 -31.40 17.09 -6.57
CA THR A 226 -31.72 17.04 -8.01
C THR A 226 -31.72 18.40 -8.69
N GLN A 227 -31.63 19.49 -7.91
CA GLN A 227 -31.68 20.87 -8.43
C GLN A 227 -30.31 21.52 -8.53
N THR A 228 -29.26 20.82 -8.12
CA THR A 228 -27.89 21.30 -8.14
C THR A 228 -26.97 20.40 -8.97
N THR A 229 -25.83 20.92 -9.40
CA THR A 229 -24.75 20.09 -9.92
C THR A 229 -24.07 19.39 -8.77
N ASN A 230 -24.23 18.06 -8.68
CA ASN A 230 -23.61 17.29 -7.61
C ASN A 230 -22.18 16.90 -7.98
N LEU A 231 -21.21 17.29 -7.15
CA LEU A 231 -19.83 16.82 -7.24
C LEU A 231 -19.57 15.82 -6.12
N LEU A 232 -18.80 14.79 -6.41
CA LEU A 232 -18.44 13.75 -5.46
C LEU A 232 -16.93 13.53 -5.47
N SER A 233 -16.32 13.59 -4.27
CA SER A 233 -14.94 13.16 -4.07
C SER A 233 -14.89 12.06 -3.02
N ILE A 234 -14.19 10.97 -3.35
CA ILE A 234 -14.02 9.79 -2.47
C ILE A 234 -12.54 9.58 -2.21
N GLY A 235 -12.16 9.45 -0.94
CA GLY A 235 -10.76 9.15 -0.61
C GLY A 235 -10.40 9.35 0.84
N ARG A 236 -9.16 8.98 1.19
CA ARG A 236 -8.64 9.22 2.53
C ARG A 236 -8.48 10.73 2.76
N PHE A 237 -8.93 11.21 3.92
CA PHE A 237 -8.71 12.59 4.34
C PHE A 237 -7.28 12.76 4.86
N ALA A 238 -6.38 13.01 3.94
CA ALA A 238 -4.95 13.15 4.18
C ALA A 238 -4.37 14.20 3.22
N THR A 239 -3.34 14.89 3.66
CA THR A 239 -2.69 16.01 2.94
C THR A 239 -2.42 15.73 1.45
N PRO A 240 -1.92 14.53 1.02
CA PRO A 240 -1.70 14.25 -0.40
C PRO A 240 -2.98 14.18 -1.25
N LYS A 241 -4.16 14.08 -0.63
CA LYS A 241 -5.46 14.05 -1.33
C LYS A 241 -6.10 15.43 -1.46
N ASN A 242 -5.56 16.43 -0.78
CA ASN A 242 -5.92 17.84 -0.95
C ASN A 242 -7.42 18.17 -0.73
N PHE A 243 -8.10 17.40 0.12
CA PHE A 243 -9.52 17.61 0.42
C PHE A 243 -9.77 18.90 1.20
N ASP A 244 -8.78 19.39 1.91
CA ASP A 244 -8.85 20.65 2.67
C ASP A 244 -8.99 21.89 1.77
N ASN A 245 -8.68 21.81 0.48
CA ASN A 245 -8.91 22.89 -0.49
C ASN A 245 -10.27 22.81 -1.20
N VAL A 246 -11.03 21.73 -1.02
CA VAL A 246 -12.35 21.58 -1.67
C VAL A 246 -13.35 22.66 -1.27
N PRO A 247 -13.47 23.09 -0.01
CA PRO A 247 -14.39 24.17 0.38
C PRO A 247 -14.10 25.49 -0.34
N ASP A 248 -12.81 25.87 -0.46
CA ASP A 248 -12.40 27.09 -1.15
C ASP A 248 -12.68 27.03 -2.67
N ILE A 249 -12.47 25.86 -3.27
CA ILE A 249 -12.77 25.65 -4.70
C ILE A 249 -14.28 25.73 -4.93
N CYS A 250 -15.06 25.11 -4.08
CA CYS A 250 -16.52 25.08 -4.18
C CYS A 250 -17.09 26.50 -4.07
N LYS A 251 -16.62 27.30 -3.09
CA LYS A 251 -16.99 28.70 -2.96
C LYS A 251 -16.76 29.49 -4.25
N ARG A 252 -15.60 29.32 -4.88
CA ARG A 252 -15.28 29.98 -6.18
C ARG A 252 -16.20 29.56 -7.32
N ILE A 253 -16.72 28.33 -7.30
CA ILE A 253 -17.70 27.85 -8.30
C ILE A 253 -19.04 28.54 -8.07
N LEU A 254 -19.50 28.64 -6.82
CA LEU A 254 -20.72 29.35 -6.47
C LEU A 254 -20.64 30.86 -6.82
N GLU A 255 -19.49 31.51 -6.57
CA GLU A 255 -19.25 32.93 -6.93
C GLU A 255 -19.35 33.17 -8.46
N LYS A 256 -19.13 32.14 -9.29
CA LYS A 256 -19.35 32.19 -10.73
C LYS A 256 -20.79 31.93 -11.15
N GLY A 257 -21.73 31.82 -10.21
CA GLY A 257 -23.15 31.59 -10.46
C GLY A 257 -23.52 30.15 -10.78
N ILE A 258 -22.62 29.19 -10.58
CA ILE A 258 -22.89 27.76 -10.81
C ILE A 258 -23.42 27.17 -9.49
N ASN A 259 -24.67 26.71 -9.51
CA ASN A 259 -25.29 26.06 -8.36
C ASN A 259 -24.72 24.64 -8.19
N VAL A 260 -23.85 24.43 -7.20
CA VAL A 260 -23.12 23.20 -6.98
C VAL A 260 -23.25 22.75 -5.54
N LYS A 261 -23.34 21.43 -5.34
CA LYS A 261 -23.19 20.78 -4.03
C LYS A 261 -22.12 19.71 -4.10
N TRP A 262 -21.10 19.81 -3.22
CA TRP A 262 -19.95 18.91 -3.27
C TRP A 262 -19.94 17.97 -2.08
N TYR A 263 -20.06 16.69 -2.34
CA TYR A 263 -20.07 15.62 -1.34
C TYR A 263 -18.67 15.06 -1.16
N LEU A 264 -18.22 14.96 0.09
CA LEU A 264 -16.94 14.35 0.45
C LEU A 264 -17.22 13.04 1.20
N ILE A 265 -16.69 11.93 0.69
CA ILE A 265 -16.78 10.62 1.32
C ILE A 265 -15.39 10.14 1.67
N GLY A 266 -15.13 9.91 2.96
CA GLY A 266 -13.85 9.43 3.43
C GLY A 266 -13.64 9.58 4.92
N TYR A 267 -12.45 9.23 5.35
CA TYR A 267 -11.97 9.40 6.73
C TYR A 267 -10.45 9.59 6.72
N GLY A 268 -9.89 10.16 7.79
CA GLY A 268 -8.43 10.30 7.92
C GLY A 268 -8.00 11.40 8.88
N GLY A 269 -6.69 11.58 8.97
CA GLY A 269 -6.09 12.53 9.92
C GLY A 269 -6.48 14.00 9.73
N ASP A 270 -6.81 14.38 8.48
CA ASP A 270 -7.16 15.76 8.13
C ASP A 270 -8.67 16.07 8.28
N GLU A 271 -9.47 15.11 8.77
CA GLU A 271 -10.94 15.30 8.89
C GLU A 271 -11.32 16.54 9.70
N THR A 272 -10.66 16.77 10.82
CA THR A 272 -10.92 17.95 11.67
C THR A 272 -10.62 19.25 10.93
N LEU A 273 -9.53 19.30 10.16
CA LEU A 273 -9.16 20.45 9.35
C LEU A 273 -10.19 20.70 8.23
N ILE A 274 -10.61 19.65 7.55
CA ILE A 274 -11.58 19.71 6.46
C ILE A 274 -12.92 20.22 6.99
N ARG A 275 -13.42 19.66 8.10
CA ARG A 275 -14.68 20.12 8.73
C ARG A 275 -14.62 21.58 9.14
N LYS A 276 -13.51 22.03 9.76
CA LYS A 276 -13.32 23.43 10.10
C LYS A 276 -13.43 24.34 8.87
N LYS A 277 -12.78 23.96 7.77
CA LYS A 277 -12.84 24.74 6.51
C LYS A 277 -14.21 24.71 5.85
N ILE A 278 -14.99 23.64 6.04
CA ILE A 278 -16.39 23.57 5.60
C ILE A 278 -17.23 24.56 6.40
N ASP A 279 -17.07 24.60 7.73
CA ASP A 279 -17.80 25.52 8.62
C ASP A 279 -17.45 27.00 8.32
N GLU A 280 -16.25 27.29 7.85
CA GLU A 280 -15.77 28.62 7.44
C GLU A 280 -16.21 28.99 5.99
N ALA A 281 -16.68 28.03 5.22
CA ALA A 281 -17.13 28.21 3.84
C ALA A 281 -18.62 28.57 3.76
N ASP A 282 -19.14 28.71 2.53
CA ASP A 282 -20.56 28.94 2.27
C ASP A 282 -21.36 27.65 2.47
N ASP A 283 -22.33 27.65 3.39
CA ASP A 283 -23.21 26.51 3.74
C ASP A 283 -23.94 25.90 2.53
N ARG A 284 -24.06 26.63 1.42
CA ARG A 284 -24.68 26.13 0.19
C ARG A 284 -23.83 25.11 -0.54
N CYS A 285 -22.56 24.98 -0.18
CA CYS A 285 -21.54 24.29 -0.93
C CYS A 285 -21.42 22.80 -0.59
N MET A 286 -21.76 22.39 0.64
CA MET A 286 -21.44 21.08 1.19
C MET A 286 -22.67 20.33 1.72
#